data_50c5c19506244f37c01716a39c928f42
#
_entry.id   50c5c19506244f37c01716a39c928f42
#
_cell.length_a   1.000
_cell.length_b   1.000
_cell.length_c   1.000
_cell.angle_alpha   90.00
_cell.angle_beta   90.00
_cell.angle_gamma   90.00
#
_symmetry.space_group_name_H-M   'P 1'
#
loop_
_entity.id
_entity.type
_entity.pdbx_description
1 polymer ?
#
loop_
_entity_poly.entity_id
_entity_poly.type
_entity_poly.pdbx_seq_one_letter_code
_entity_poly.pdbx_strand_id
1 'polypeptide(L)'
;MRVALYQILFLDKVPDYAAVNDAVEFVKKLQGQKPADLTNAVLRNIIRSKDSIRYPDPNEDVVAYLSAYYSHPTWIVKRWVNRYGKETTEKFLIANNNKPSLILRVNNLVTNAAELKSLLNSVDLKFSDGKYLPEFIQMA
;
A
#
# COMPACT_ATOMS: atom_id res chain seq x y z
N MET A 1 15.09 -0.35 7.86
CA MET A 1 14.06 -0.28 8.92
C MET A 1 12.63 -0.08 8.39
N ARG A 2 12.29 0.98 7.61
CA ARG A 2 10.90 1.22 7.13
C ARG A 2 10.30 0.05 6.35
N VAL A 3 11.07 -0.56 5.43
CA VAL A 3 10.61 -1.73 4.66
C VAL A 3 10.29 -2.91 5.58
N ALA A 4 11.16 -3.22 6.53
CA ALA A 4 10.92 -4.28 7.50
C ALA A 4 9.69 -4.02 8.37
N LEU A 5 9.48 -2.76 8.80
CA LEU A 5 8.26 -2.38 9.51
C LEU A 5 7.00 -2.60 8.68
N TYR A 6 7.03 -2.23 7.40
CA TYR A 6 5.91 -2.47 6.51
C TYR A 6 5.62 -3.97 6.37
N GLN A 7 6.67 -4.79 6.21
CA GLN A 7 6.51 -6.24 6.14
C GLN A 7 5.90 -6.82 7.42
N ILE A 8 6.39 -6.40 8.59
CA ILE A 8 5.91 -6.86 9.91
C ILE A 8 4.45 -6.45 10.17
N LEU A 9 4.06 -5.25 9.76
CA LEU A 9 2.74 -4.70 10.10
C LEU A 9 1.65 -5.02 9.09
N PHE A 10 2.00 -5.24 7.81
CA PHE A 10 1.03 -5.26 6.71
C PHE A 10 1.13 -6.47 5.78
N LEU A 11 2.16 -7.35 5.91
CA LEU A 11 2.31 -8.51 5.03
C LEU A 11 2.21 -9.82 5.81
N ASP A 12 1.02 -10.41 5.80
CA ASP A 12 0.74 -11.68 6.50
C ASP A 12 1.58 -12.88 6.02
N LYS A 13 2.08 -12.82 4.77
CA LYS A 13 2.89 -13.91 4.19
C LYS A 13 4.37 -13.83 4.53
N VAL A 14 4.83 -12.75 5.14
CA VAL A 14 6.23 -12.57 5.54
C VAL A 14 6.35 -12.78 7.04
N PRO A 15 7.03 -13.83 7.50
CA PRO A 15 7.25 -14.04 8.92
C PRO A 15 8.06 -12.90 9.55
N ASP A 16 7.67 -12.44 10.73
CA ASP A 16 8.32 -11.33 11.44
C ASP A 16 9.84 -11.54 11.58
N TYR A 17 10.28 -12.77 11.89
CA TYR A 17 11.69 -13.10 12.04
C TYR A 17 12.48 -12.94 10.74
N ALA A 18 11.88 -13.22 9.58
CA ALA A 18 12.52 -13.08 8.27
C ALA A 18 12.73 -11.60 7.95
N ALA A 19 11.69 -10.77 8.12
CA ALA A 19 11.79 -9.32 7.93
C ALA A 19 12.86 -8.67 8.84
N VAL A 20 12.95 -9.11 10.09
CA VAL A 20 13.99 -8.64 11.03
C VAL A 20 15.37 -9.07 10.56
N ASN A 21 15.54 -10.34 10.21
CA ASN A 21 16.84 -10.90 9.81
C ASN A 21 17.40 -10.19 8.59
N ASP A 22 16.59 -10.03 7.54
CA ASP A 22 16.97 -9.34 6.31
C ASP A 22 17.39 -7.89 6.58
N ALA A 23 16.62 -7.18 7.41
CA ALA A 23 16.94 -5.79 7.77
C ALA A 23 18.25 -5.69 8.57
N VAL A 24 18.47 -6.58 9.52
CA VAL A 24 19.70 -6.62 10.34
C VAL A 24 20.91 -6.94 9.49
N GLU A 25 20.84 -7.97 8.64
CA GLU A 25 21.91 -8.35 7.72
C GLU A 25 22.25 -7.20 6.73
N PHE A 26 21.22 -6.55 6.19
CA PHE A 26 21.43 -5.41 5.31
C PHE A 26 22.17 -4.25 6.01
N VAL A 27 21.72 -3.88 7.21
CA VAL A 27 22.37 -2.81 7.99
C VAL A 27 23.78 -3.21 8.41
N LYS A 28 23.99 -4.46 8.81
CA LYS A 28 25.32 -4.99 9.17
C LYS A 28 26.32 -4.86 8.04
N LYS A 29 25.91 -5.20 6.80
CA LYS A 29 26.75 -5.07 5.59
C LYS A 29 27.10 -3.62 5.25
N LEU A 30 26.18 -2.69 5.47
CA LEU A 30 26.38 -1.28 5.09
C LEU A 30 27.02 -0.42 6.17
N GLN A 31 26.70 -0.68 7.45
CA GLN A 31 27.02 0.23 8.57
C GLN A 31 27.73 -0.48 9.73
N GLY A 32 27.89 -1.78 9.66
CA GLY A 32 28.57 -2.57 10.69
C GLY A 32 27.64 -3.09 11.81
N GLN A 33 28.26 -3.70 12.82
CA GLN A 33 27.55 -4.47 13.85
C GLN A 33 26.68 -3.60 14.77
N LYS A 34 27.19 -2.48 15.28
CA LYS A 34 26.44 -1.63 16.24
C LYS A 34 25.09 -1.13 15.72
N PRO A 35 25.00 -0.55 14.51
CA PRO A 35 23.69 -0.20 13.92
C PRO A 35 22.78 -1.41 13.66
N ALA A 36 23.35 -2.57 13.33
CA ALA A 36 22.59 -3.81 13.15
C ALA A 36 21.95 -4.26 14.47
N ASP A 37 22.68 -4.21 15.59
CA ASP A 37 22.17 -4.55 16.93
C ASP A 37 21.03 -3.61 17.34
N LEU A 38 21.19 -2.31 17.09
CA LEU A 38 20.13 -1.33 17.32
C LEU A 38 18.88 -1.63 16.45
N THR A 39 19.09 -1.93 15.18
CA THR A 39 18.00 -2.29 14.27
C THR A 39 17.23 -3.51 14.76
N ASN A 40 17.95 -4.56 15.20
CA ASN A 40 17.35 -5.76 15.79
C ASN A 40 16.55 -5.44 17.05
N ALA A 41 17.12 -4.66 17.97
CA ALA A 41 16.45 -4.27 19.21
C ALA A 41 15.16 -3.50 18.96
N VAL A 42 15.19 -2.50 18.06
CA VAL A 42 14.02 -1.68 17.71
C VAL A 42 12.93 -2.52 17.06
N LEU A 43 13.26 -3.33 16.04
CA LEU A 43 12.27 -4.14 15.34
C LEU A 43 11.63 -5.19 16.26
N ARG A 44 12.42 -5.87 17.09
CA ARG A 44 11.88 -6.84 18.07
C ARG A 44 11.02 -6.17 19.14
N ASN A 45 11.35 -4.93 19.54
CA ASN A 45 10.50 -4.19 20.47
C ASN A 45 9.15 -3.84 19.84
N ILE A 46 9.15 -3.41 18.59
CA ILE A 46 7.91 -3.10 17.83
C ILE A 46 7.03 -4.35 17.68
N ILE A 47 7.60 -5.50 17.36
CA ILE A 47 6.86 -6.77 17.29
C ILE A 47 6.17 -7.07 18.62
N ARG A 48 6.86 -6.89 19.74
CA ARG A 48 6.29 -7.13 21.08
C ARG A 48 5.19 -6.14 21.47
N SER A 49 5.23 -4.92 20.93
CA SER A 49 4.27 -3.85 21.22
C SER A 49 3.30 -3.57 20.07
N LYS A 50 3.17 -4.49 19.11
CA LYS A 50 2.37 -4.33 17.88
C LYS A 50 0.93 -3.92 18.21
N ASP A 51 0.32 -4.56 19.21
CA ASP A 51 -1.07 -4.31 19.61
C ASP A 51 -1.26 -3.03 20.45
N SER A 52 -0.17 -2.40 20.85
CA SER A 52 -0.18 -1.16 21.65
C SER A 52 0.25 0.08 20.90
N ILE A 53 0.32 0.02 19.55
CA ILE A 53 0.64 1.18 18.72
C ILE A 53 -0.47 2.22 18.89
N ARG A 54 -0.07 3.43 19.33
CA ARG A 54 -1.00 4.54 19.53
C ARG A 54 -0.97 5.46 18.31
N TYR A 55 -2.14 5.75 17.80
CA TYR A 55 -2.35 6.80 16.80
C TYR A 55 -2.77 8.09 17.49
N PRO A 56 -2.66 9.26 16.84
CA PRO A 56 -3.26 10.50 17.33
C PRO A 56 -4.74 10.33 17.64
N ASP A 57 -5.25 11.04 18.68
CA ASP A 57 -6.69 10.97 19.00
C ASP A 57 -7.52 11.65 17.89
N PRO A 58 -8.47 10.93 17.25
CA PRO A 58 -9.32 11.50 16.22
C PRO A 58 -10.25 12.61 16.71
N ASN A 59 -10.45 12.75 18.03
CA ASN A 59 -11.24 13.82 18.62
C ASN A 59 -10.43 15.10 18.86
N GLU A 60 -9.10 14.98 19.03
CA GLU A 60 -8.21 16.12 19.20
C GLU A 60 -7.71 16.66 17.85
N ASP A 61 -7.21 15.76 16.98
CA ASP A 61 -6.73 16.13 15.64
C ASP A 61 -7.08 15.05 14.61
N VAL A 62 -8.23 15.23 13.98
CA VAL A 62 -8.72 14.31 12.94
C VAL A 62 -7.78 14.24 11.73
N VAL A 63 -7.08 15.33 11.39
CA VAL A 63 -6.15 15.34 10.24
C VAL A 63 -4.91 14.55 10.55
N ALA A 64 -4.33 14.73 11.73
CA ALA A 64 -3.18 13.95 12.19
C ALA A 64 -3.53 12.45 12.29
N TYR A 65 -4.70 12.12 12.88
CA TYR A 65 -5.19 10.75 12.95
C TYR A 65 -5.31 10.10 11.56
N LEU A 66 -6.09 10.69 10.66
CA LEU A 66 -6.32 10.15 9.32
C LEU A 66 -5.02 10.04 8.51
N SER A 67 -4.13 11.03 8.64
CA SER A 67 -2.82 11.01 7.96
C SER A 67 -1.95 9.86 8.42
N ALA A 68 -1.85 9.65 9.73
CA ALA A 68 -1.04 8.58 10.31
C ALA A 68 -1.67 7.19 10.07
N TYR A 69 -2.95 7.05 10.33
CA TYR A 69 -3.67 5.78 10.26
C TYR A 69 -3.74 5.23 8.83
N TYR A 70 -4.08 6.09 7.86
CA TYR A 70 -4.20 5.72 6.44
C TYR A 70 -2.93 5.97 5.63
N SER A 71 -1.83 6.41 6.26
CA SER A 71 -0.52 6.65 5.61
C SER A 71 -0.58 7.62 4.43
N HIS A 72 -1.31 8.73 4.60
CA HIS A 72 -1.40 9.79 3.57
C HIS A 72 -0.75 11.10 4.04
N PRO A 73 -0.18 11.90 3.13
CA PRO A 73 0.40 13.20 3.49
C PRO A 73 -0.63 14.13 4.14
N THR A 74 -0.26 14.77 5.24
CA THR A 74 -1.13 15.65 6.03
C THR A 74 -1.77 16.77 5.21
N TRP A 75 -1.04 17.34 4.24
CA TRP A 75 -1.55 18.42 3.40
C TRP A 75 -2.76 18.01 2.54
N ILE A 76 -2.78 16.77 2.00
CA ILE A 76 -3.90 16.29 1.18
C ILE A 76 -5.07 15.91 2.07
N VAL A 77 -4.83 15.27 3.20
CA VAL A 77 -5.87 14.93 4.18
C VAL A 77 -6.56 16.19 4.68
N LYS A 78 -5.78 17.22 5.08
CA LYS A 78 -6.31 18.52 5.50
C LYS A 78 -7.18 19.17 4.40
N ARG A 79 -6.71 19.13 3.14
CA ARG A 79 -7.46 19.67 2.00
C ARG A 79 -8.79 18.95 1.80
N TRP A 80 -8.79 17.61 1.90
CA TRP A 80 -10.00 16.82 1.72
C TRP A 80 -10.97 16.94 2.89
N VAL A 81 -10.48 16.94 4.13
CA VAL A 81 -11.33 17.18 5.31
C VAL A 81 -12.04 18.53 5.21
N ASN A 82 -11.32 19.59 4.83
CA ASN A 82 -11.91 20.93 4.68
C ASN A 82 -12.94 21.00 3.54
N ARG A 83 -12.78 20.22 2.48
CA ARG A 83 -13.65 20.28 1.30
C ARG A 83 -14.82 19.30 1.37
N TYR A 84 -14.62 18.12 1.92
CA TYR A 84 -15.58 17.01 1.85
C TYR A 84 -16.02 16.49 3.21
N GLY A 85 -15.45 17.01 4.29
CA GLY A 85 -15.68 16.54 5.65
C GLY A 85 -14.92 15.26 5.98
N LYS A 86 -14.95 14.89 7.27
CA LYS A 86 -14.22 13.73 7.83
C LYS A 86 -14.62 12.42 7.17
N GLU A 87 -15.92 12.10 7.15
CA GLU A 87 -16.43 10.79 6.69
C GLU A 87 -16.13 10.51 5.22
N THR A 88 -16.32 11.50 4.35
CA THR A 88 -16.03 11.35 2.92
C THR A 88 -14.53 11.21 2.67
N THR A 89 -13.71 11.98 3.40
CA THR A 89 -12.25 11.87 3.34
C THR A 89 -11.80 10.49 3.74
N GLU A 90 -12.32 9.95 4.83
CA GLU A 90 -11.98 8.61 5.30
C GLU A 90 -12.28 7.54 4.23
N LYS A 91 -13.45 7.61 3.59
CA LYS A 91 -13.79 6.73 2.45
C LYS A 91 -12.80 6.84 1.29
N PHE A 92 -12.32 8.06 0.97
CA PHE A 92 -11.29 8.25 -0.05
C PHE A 92 -9.96 7.61 0.34
N LEU A 93 -9.53 7.76 1.59
CA LEU A 93 -8.30 7.19 2.09
C LEU A 93 -8.34 5.65 2.08
N ILE A 94 -9.47 5.06 2.48
CA ILE A 94 -9.71 3.61 2.39
C ILE A 94 -9.64 3.15 0.93
N ALA A 95 -10.34 3.84 0.04
CA ALA A 95 -10.37 3.50 -1.39
C ALA A 95 -8.97 3.57 -2.03
N ASN A 96 -8.18 4.58 -1.67
CA ASN A 96 -6.81 4.73 -2.17
C ASN A 96 -5.85 3.64 -1.67
N ASN A 97 -6.10 3.08 -0.50
CA ASN A 97 -5.28 1.99 0.05
C ASN A 97 -5.69 0.60 -0.48
N ASN A 98 -6.81 0.49 -1.19
CA ASN A 98 -7.19 -0.76 -1.82
C ASN A 98 -6.24 -1.11 -2.96
N LYS A 99 -6.01 -2.42 -3.16
CA LYS A 99 -5.22 -2.90 -4.29
C LYS A 99 -5.91 -2.52 -5.61
N PRO A 100 -5.26 -1.74 -6.49
CA PRO A 100 -5.85 -1.39 -7.77
C PRO A 100 -5.95 -2.61 -8.68
N SER A 101 -7.03 -2.69 -9.46
CA SER A 101 -7.12 -3.65 -10.55
C SER A 101 -6.12 -3.29 -11.66
N LEU A 102 -5.55 -4.31 -12.30
CA LEU A 102 -4.75 -4.10 -13.50
C LEU A 102 -5.69 -3.77 -14.67
N ILE A 103 -5.58 -2.57 -15.19
CA ILE A 103 -6.41 -2.11 -16.30
C ILE A 103 -5.51 -1.85 -17.52
N LEU A 104 -5.85 -2.48 -18.63
CA LEU A 104 -5.22 -2.26 -19.95
C LEU A 104 -6.07 -1.28 -20.74
N ARG A 105 -5.42 -0.31 -21.41
CA ARG A 105 -6.07 0.54 -22.40
C ARG A 105 -5.66 0.09 -23.79
N VAL A 106 -6.65 -0.16 -24.63
CA VAL A 106 -6.41 -0.50 -26.06
C VAL A 106 -5.78 0.70 -26.77
N ASN A 107 -4.68 0.47 -27.47
CA ASN A 107 -4.11 1.47 -28.38
C ASN A 107 -4.79 1.36 -29.74
N ASN A 108 -5.80 2.18 -29.97
CA ASN A 108 -6.59 2.17 -31.20
C ASN A 108 -5.82 2.56 -32.48
N LEU A 109 -4.56 3.03 -32.34
CA LEU A 109 -3.67 3.26 -33.50
C LEU A 109 -2.99 1.97 -34.00
N VAL A 110 -3.01 0.90 -33.15
CA VAL A 110 -2.29 -0.36 -33.44
C VAL A 110 -3.26 -1.53 -33.60
N THR A 111 -4.31 -1.59 -32.76
CA THR A 111 -5.28 -2.69 -32.69
C THR A 111 -6.64 -2.15 -32.22
N ASN A 112 -7.62 -3.04 -32.14
CA ASN A 112 -8.93 -2.73 -31.55
C ASN A 112 -9.26 -3.65 -30.36
N ALA A 113 -10.33 -3.32 -29.62
CA ALA A 113 -10.70 -4.07 -28.42
C ALA A 113 -11.02 -5.55 -28.72
N ALA A 114 -11.63 -5.85 -29.87
CA ALA A 114 -11.99 -7.21 -30.25
C ALA A 114 -10.74 -8.07 -30.51
N GLU A 115 -9.78 -7.54 -31.27
CA GLU A 115 -8.50 -8.21 -31.51
C GLU A 115 -7.69 -8.44 -30.25
N LEU A 116 -7.60 -7.42 -29.37
CA LEU A 116 -6.88 -7.57 -28.11
C LEU A 116 -7.55 -8.63 -27.21
N LYS A 117 -8.88 -8.65 -27.11
CA LYS A 117 -9.62 -9.69 -26.36
C LYS A 117 -9.39 -11.09 -26.94
N SER A 118 -9.38 -11.22 -28.28
CA SER A 118 -9.04 -12.49 -28.92
C SER A 118 -7.64 -12.96 -28.57
N LEU A 119 -6.66 -12.06 -28.59
CA LEU A 119 -5.29 -12.34 -28.19
C LEU A 119 -5.20 -12.77 -26.72
N LEU A 120 -5.84 -12.05 -25.81
CA LEU A 120 -5.85 -12.39 -24.38
C LEU A 120 -6.46 -13.77 -24.13
N ASN A 121 -7.55 -14.12 -24.84
CA ASN A 121 -8.15 -15.45 -24.78
C ASN A 121 -7.21 -16.54 -25.32
N SER A 122 -6.45 -16.26 -26.38
CA SER A 122 -5.52 -17.24 -26.97
C SER A 122 -4.36 -17.61 -26.04
N VAL A 123 -4.03 -16.76 -25.05
CA VAL A 123 -3.01 -17.01 -24.02
C VAL A 123 -3.61 -17.33 -22.64
N ASP A 124 -4.90 -17.67 -22.59
CA ASP A 124 -5.65 -18.06 -21.38
C ASP A 124 -5.60 -17.02 -20.25
N LEU A 125 -5.57 -15.74 -20.60
CA LEU A 125 -5.64 -14.65 -19.62
C LEU A 125 -7.10 -14.25 -19.35
N LYS A 126 -7.49 -14.27 -18.06
CA LYS A 126 -8.83 -13.87 -17.64
C LYS A 126 -8.97 -12.36 -17.58
N PHE A 127 -10.04 -11.84 -18.16
CA PHE A 127 -10.33 -10.41 -18.17
C PHE A 127 -11.85 -10.14 -18.18
N SER A 128 -12.22 -8.90 -17.93
CA SER A 128 -13.58 -8.36 -18.09
C SER A 128 -13.52 -7.01 -18.79
N ASP A 129 -14.65 -6.55 -19.27
CA ASP A 129 -14.74 -5.22 -19.89
C ASP A 129 -14.53 -4.13 -18.84
N GLY A 130 -13.92 -3.03 -19.25
CA GLY A 130 -13.72 -1.86 -18.43
C GLY A 130 -15.05 -1.21 -18.01
N LYS A 131 -15.13 -0.79 -16.77
CA LYS A 131 -16.36 -0.26 -16.16
C LYS A 131 -16.88 1.02 -16.84
N TYR A 132 -15.99 1.86 -17.36
CA TYR A 132 -16.34 3.23 -17.77
C TYR A 132 -16.20 3.47 -19.27
N LEU A 133 -15.25 2.85 -19.93
CA LEU A 133 -14.94 3.09 -21.34
C LEU A 133 -14.69 1.75 -22.07
N PRO A 134 -15.16 1.61 -23.31
CA PRO A 134 -15.06 0.35 -24.05
C PRO A 134 -13.63 -0.04 -24.45
N GLU A 135 -12.71 0.94 -24.50
CA GLU A 135 -11.30 0.69 -24.77
C GLU A 135 -10.49 0.22 -23.54
N PHE A 136 -11.12 0.11 -22.37
CA PHE A 136 -10.46 -0.43 -21.19
C PHE A 136 -10.83 -1.89 -20.97
N ILE A 137 -9.85 -2.68 -20.60
CA ILE A 137 -9.99 -4.11 -20.24
C ILE A 137 -9.40 -4.30 -18.86
N GLN A 138 -10.19 -4.84 -17.94
CA GLN A 138 -9.75 -5.14 -16.57
C GLN A 138 -9.26 -6.59 -16.52
N MET A 139 -8.01 -6.78 -16.10
CA MET A 139 -7.45 -8.12 -15.86
C MET A 139 -7.95 -8.68 -14.53
N ALA A 140 -8.18 -9.98 -14.48
CA ALA A 140 -8.68 -10.68 -13.29
C ALA A 140 -7.55 -11.04 -12.31
#